data_5a8ed51c453a91722d5513975323157f
#
_entry.id   5a8ed51c453a91722d5513975323157f
#
_cell.length_a   1.000
_cell.length_b   1.000
_cell.length_c   1.000
_cell.angle_alpha   90.00
_cell.angle_beta   90.00
_cell.angle_gamma   90.00
#
_symmetry.space_group_name_H-M   'P 1'
#
loop_
_entity.id
_entity.type
_entity.pdbx_description
1 polymer ?
#
loop_
_entity_poly.entity_id
_entity_poly.type
_entity_poly.pdbx_seq_one_letter_code
_entity_poly.pdbx_strand_id
1 'polypeptide(L)'
;MNAGEPVPFCIADQNGYSTIKLRDAADPQHETLLTDSLVTVNIDDVSPPINIAGLLRIYGKTYRVLPEATTSLTELRRGPSIFIGAFDNSWTLRLTTPLRFHFANNPDMTQFWIEDRAQLGKQEWMLDRGVQQRTGTYKNYAIVARFIDPNTDQFAVIVAGIARGGTGAAGEFLVDANRLNEIANHVPKDWNRKNIEIVLETQIIEGRSGPPRIAAVHVW
;
A
#
# COMPACT_ATOMS: atom_id res chain seq x y z
N MET A 1 -21.96 -9.40 3.45
CA MET A 1 -21.57 -8.41 2.40
C MET A 1 -22.83 -8.09 1.63
N ASN A 2 -23.29 -6.85 1.65
CA ASN A 2 -24.38 -6.45 0.77
C ASN A 2 -23.89 -6.66 -0.67
N ALA A 3 -24.53 -7.57 -1.38
CA ALA A 3 -24.22 -7.87 -2.76
C ALA A 3 -24.55 -6.64 -3.61
N GLY A 4 -23.59 -5.79 -3.87
CA GLY A 4 -23.79 -4.64 -4.74
C GLY A 4 -23.03 -3.36 -4.40
N GLU A 5 -22.53 -3.16 -3.18
CA GLU A 5 -21.73 -1.97 -2.89
C GLU A 5 -20.30 -2.09 -3.45
N PRO A 6 -19.78 -1.04 -4.11
CA PRO A 6 -18.42 -1.01 -4.61
C PRO A 6 -17.40 -1.06 -3.46
N VAL A 7 -16.35 -1.87 -3.60
CA VAL A 7 -15.23 -1.91 -2.65
C VAL A 7 -14.43 -0.61 -2.79
N PRO A 8 -14.28 0.20 -1.73
CA PRO A 8 -13.47 1.41 -1.79
C PRO A 8 -11.98 1.07 -1.74
N PHE A 9 -11.22 1.68 -2.65
CA PHE A 9 -9.77 1.81 -2.60
C PHE A 9 -9.44 3.18 -2.03
N CYS A 10 -9.00 3.26 -0.79
CA CYS A 10 -8.46 4.47 -0.17
C CYS A 10 -6.99 4.59 -0.58
N ILE A 11 -6.72 5.47 -1.53
CA ILE A 11 -5.39 5.65 -2.11
C ILE A 11 -4.76 6.93 -1.55
N ALA A 12 -3.46 6.85 -1.24
CA ALA A 12 -2.66 8.00 -0.90
C ALA A 12 -2.76 9.08 -1.99
N ASP A 13 -3.10 10.29 -1.60
CA ASP A 13 -3.19 11.44 -2.49
C ASP A 13 -2.43 12.63 -1.92
N GLN A 14 -1.97 13.49 -2.82
CA GLN A 14 -1.33 14.72 -2.46
C GLN A 14 -2.15 15.90 -3.00
N ASN A 15 -2.57 16.76 -2.09
CA ASN A 15 -3.28 17.98 -2.39
C ASN A 15 -2.30 19.15 -2.37
N GLY A 16 -2.24 19.91 -3.46
CA GLY A 16 -1.38 21.07 -3.53
C GLY A 16 -1.24 21.63 -4.92
N TYR A 17 -0.47 22.71 -5.01
CA TYR A 17 -0.13 23.27 -6.30
C TYR A 17 0.89 22.39 -7.01
N SER A 18 0.53 21.91 -8.18
CA SER A 18 1.39 21.11 -9.05
C SER A 18 1.57 21.81 -10.39
N THR A 19 2.77 21.74 -10.93
CA THR A 19 3.05 22.25 -12.28
C THR A 19 2.86 21.11 -13.27
N ILE A 20 1.90 21.28 -14.17
CA ILE A 20 1.66 20.36 -15.28
C ILE A 20 2.21 20.95 -16.58
N LYS A 21 2.73 20.09 -17.41
CA LYS A 21 3.22 20.41 -18.74
C LYS A 21 2.12 20.12 -19.76
N LEU A 22 1.66 21.16 -20.43
CA LEU A 22 0.69 21.04 -21.50
C LEU A 22 1.41 21.17 -22.86
N ARG A 23 0.95 20.45 -23.86
CA ARG A 23 1.47 20.49 -25.23
C ARG A 23 0.45 21.13 -26.14
N ASP A 24 0.93 21.94 -27.09
CA ASP A 24 0.10 22.46 -28.16
C ASP A 24 -0.34 21.29 -29.08
N ALA A 25 -1.63 21.23 -29.39
CA ALA A 25 -2.17 20.15 -30.22
C ALA A 25 -1.70 20.23 -31.68
N ALA A 26 -1.39 21.44 -32.19
CA ALA A 26 -0.88 21.66 -33.54
C ALA A 26 0.64 21.53 -33.64
N ASP A 27 1.36 21.85 -32.54
CA ASP A 27 2.81 21.72 -32.43
C ASP A 27 3.19 21.07 -31.09
N PRO A 28 3.28 19.73 -31.00
CA PRO A 28 3.61 19.03 -29.75
C PRO A 28 5.01 19.32 -29.18
N GLN A 29 5.87 20.00 -29.90
CA GLN A 29 7.16 20.50 -29.40
C GLN A 29 7.01 21.79 -28.59
N HIS A 30 5.92 22.52 -28.82
CA HIS A 30 5.58 23.71 -28.03
C HIS A 30 4.94 23.26 -26.72
N GLU A 31 5.61 23.56 -25.60
CA GLU A 31 5.16 23.22 -24.24
C GLU A 31 4.85 24.47 -23.41
N THR A 32 3.78 24.44 -22.65
CA THR A 32 3.41 25.48 -21.68
C THR A 32 3.30 24.85 -20.29
N LEU A 33 3.81 25.53 -19.28
CA LEU A 33 3.70 25.13 -17.89
C LEU A 33 2.48 25.80 -17.26
N LEU A 34 1.58 24.99 -16.72
CA LEU A 34 0.42 25.45 -15.95
C LEU A 34 0.60 25.00 -14.49
N THR A 35 0.51 25.95 -13.57
CA THR A 35 0.47 25.64 -12.12
C THR A 35 -0.98 25.71 -11.65
N ASP A 36 -1.47 24.61 -11.11
CA ASP A 36 -2.85 24.50 -10.63
C ASP A 36 -2.93 23.69 -9.33
N SER A 37 -4.02 23.87 -8.59
CA SER A 37 -4.33 23.06 -7.41
C SER A 37 -4.90 21.73 -7.87
N LEU A 38 -4.09 20.68 -7.74
CA LEU A 38 -4.44 19.35 -8.21
C LEU A 38 -4.41 18.34 -7.06
N VAL A 39 -5.31 17.36 -7.16
CA VAL A 39 -5.20 16.11 -6.41
C VAL A 39 -4.38 15.14 -7.25
N THR A 40 -3.20 14.78 -6.79
CA THR A 40 -2.29 13.89 -7.51
C THR A 40 -2.05 12.60 -6.74
N VAL A 41 -1.80 11.52 -7.48
CA VAL A 41 -1.44 10.20 -6.94
C VAL A 41 -0.06 9.83 -7.45
N ASN A 42 0.76 9.24 -6.60
CA ASN A 42 2.06 8.71 -7.02
C ASN A 42 1.83 7.57 -8.01
N ILE A 43 2.51 7.59 -9.14
CA ILE A 43 2.39 6.55 -10.17
C ILE A 43 2.72 5.14 -9.63
N ASP A 44 3.60 5.04 -8.65
CA ASP A 44 3.95 3.77 -8.03
C ASP A 44 2.79 3.16 -7.22
N ASP A 45 1.81 3.99 -6.80
CA ASP A 45 0.61 3.56 -6.08
C ASP A 45 -0.58 3.27 -7.00
N VAL A 46 -0.41 3.39 -8.31
CA VAL A 46 -1.47 3.15 -9.30
C VAL A 46 -1.56 1.67 -9.71
N SER A 47 -0.43 0.97 -9.80
CA SER A 47 -0.43 -0.44 -10.24
C SER A 47 -1.15 -1.40 -9.29
N PRO A 48 -1.02 -1.31 -7.95
CA PRO A 48 -1.75 -2.16 -7.02
C PRO A 48 -3.27 -2.10 -7.19
N PRO A 49 -3.92 -0.90 -7.20
CA PRO A 49 -5.36 -0.82 -7.38
C PRO A 49 -5.82 -1.37 -8.73
N ILE A 50 -5.06 -1.18 -9.81
CA ILE A 50 -5.41 -1.73 -11.13
C ILE A 50 -5.42 -3.26 -11.09
N ASN A 51 -4.38 -3.87 -10.53
CA ASN A 51 -4.25 -5.32 -10.43
C ASN A 51 -5.36 -5.93 -9.55
N ILE A 52 -5.59 -5.34 -8.38
CA ILE A 52 -6.63 -5.81 -7.45
C ILE A 52 -8.04 -5.59 -8.04
N ALA A 53 -8.26 -4.45 -8.73
CA ALA A 53 -9.52 -4.19 -9.42
C ALA A 53 -9.82 -5.24 -10.50
N GLY A 54 -8.79 -5.65 -11.26
CA GLY A 54 -8.90 -6.75 -12.22
C GLY A 54 -9.37 -8.04 -11.54
N LEU A 55 -8.76 -8.40 -10.41
CA LEU A 55 -9.15 -9.57 -9.64
C LEU A 55 -10.58 -9.46 -9.09
N LEU A 56 -10.97 -8.32 -8.50
CA LEU A 56 -12.33 -8.08 -8.02
C LEU A 56 -13.37 -8.26 -9.13
N ARG A 57 -13.08 -7.77 -10.34
CA ARG A 57 -13.98 -7.91 -11.50
C ARG A 57 -14.18 -9.37 -11.91
N ILE A 58 -13.16 -10.20 -11.86
CA ILE A 58 -13.27 -11.64 -12.13
C ILE A 58 -14.27 -12.29 -11.15
N TYR A 59 -14.31 -11.82 -9.91
CA TYR A 59 -15.26 -12.30 -8.88
C TYR A 59 -16.59 -11.52 -8.86
N GLY A 60 -16.90 -10.74 -9.91
CA GLY A 60 -18.16 -10.00 -10.03
C GLY A 60 -18.30 -8.85 -9.03
N LYS A 61 -17.20 -8.36 -8.44
CA LYS A 61 -17.20 -7.24 -7.51
C LYS A 61 -16.92 -5.93 -8.25
N THR A 62 -17.57 -4.87 -7.80
CA THR A 62 -17.30 -3.50 -8.24
C THR A 62 -16.41 -2.80 -7.22
N TYR A 63 -15.73 -1.75 -7.66
CA TYR A 63 -14.84 -0.96 -6.83
C TYR A 63 -15.01 0.54 -7.13
N ARG A 64 -14.55 1.37 -6.23
CA ARG A 64 -14.41 2.82 -6.40
C ARG A 64 -13.11 3.31 -5.80
N VAL A 65 -12.52 4.33 -6.40
CA VAL A 65 -11.31 4.99 -5.88
C VAL A 65 -11.73 6.16 -5.01
N LEU A 66 -11.15 6.27 -3.84
CA LEU A 66 -11.32 7.37 -2.89
C LEU A 66 -9.95 7.97 -2.56
N PRO A 67 -9.79 9.29 -2.69
CA PRO A 67 -8.62 9.97 -2.15
C PRO A 67 -8.57 9.81 -0.62
N GLU A 68 -7.39 9.60 -0.08
CA GLU A 68 -7.18 9.43 1.38
C GLU A 68 -7.71 10.62 2.16
N ALA A 69 -7.38 11.84 1.72
CA ALA A 69 -7.73 13.09 2.39
C ALA A 69 -9.24 13.33 2.52
N THR A 70 -10.06 12.76 1.64
CA THR A 70 -11.53 12.92 1.65
C THR A 70 -12.28 11.69 2.14
N THR A 71 -11.58 10.59 2.40
CA THR A 71 -12.19 9.35 2.90
C THR A 71 -12.66 9.53 4.34
N SER A 72 -13.92 9.17 4.61
CA SER A 72 -14.54 9.30 5.93
C SER A 72 -14.77 7.96 6.61
N LEU A 73 -14.78 7.98 7.95
CA LEU A 73 -15.11 6.78 8.75
C LEU A 73 -16.52 6.24 8.41
N THR A 74 -17.46 7.13 8.06
CA THR A 74 -18.82 6.75 7.64
C THR A 74 -18.81 5.92 6.36
N GLU A 75 -17.91 6.22 5.42
CA GLU A 75 -17.77 5.43 4.20
C GLU A 75 -17.12 4.08 4.49
N LEU A 76 -16.10 4.05 5.35
CA LEU A 76 -15.39 2.82 5.71
C LEU A 76 -16.26 1.83 6.50
N ARG A 77 -17.32 2.29 7.15
CA ARG A 77 -18.31 1.44 7.85
C ARG A 77 -19.29 0.72 6.92
N ARG A 78 -19.34 1.07 5.65
CA ARG A 78 -20.30 0.48 4.70
C ARG A 78 -19.89 -0.92 4.21
N GLY A 79 -18.62 -1.26 4.30
CA GLY A 79 -18.10 -2.55 3.85
C GLY A 79 -16.59 -2.66 3.84
N PRO A 80 -16.07 -3.78 3.33
CA PRO A 80 -14.64 -4.01 3.21
C PRO A 80 -13.95 -2.91 2.42
N SER A 81 -12.77 -2.47 2.88
CA SER A 81 -12.01 -1.38 2.27
C SER A 81 -10.55 -1.79 2.05
N ILE A 82 -9.93 -1.28 0.99
CA ILE A 82 -8.53 -1.54 0.65
C ILE A 82 -7.77 -0.22 0.75
N PHE A 83 -6.68 -0.21 1.52
CA PHE A 83 -5.85 0.96 1.78
C PHE A 83 -4.50 0.79 1.08
N ILE A 84 -4.12 1.77 0.26
CA ILE A 84 -2.95 1.73 -0.60
C ILE A 84 -2.05 2.93 -0.31
N GLY A 85 -0.75 2.67 -0.10
CA GLY A 85 0.23 3.64 0.38
C GLY A 85 0.47 3.53 1.89
N ALA A 86 1.66 3.93 2.35
CA ALA A 86 2.09 3.84 3.74
C ALA A 86 2.17 5.21 4.41
N PHE A 87 3.34 5.86 4.36
CA PHE A 87 3.59 7.14 5.04
C PHE A 87 2.87 8.33 4.40
N ASP A 88 2.33 8.16 3.24
CA ASP A 88 1.49 9.09 2.50
C ASP A 88 -0.01 8.79 2.62
N ASN A 89 -0.39 7.79 3.43
CA ASN A 89 -1.79 7.43 3.71
C ASN A 89 -2.03 7.35 5.22
N SER A 90 -2.66 8.36 5.79
CA SER A 90 -2.91 8.46 7.23
C SER A 90 -3.83 7.35 7.75
N TRP A 91 -4.75 6.85 6.92
CA TRP A 91 -5.59 5.70 7.28
C TRP A 91 -4.76 4.43 7.44
N THR A 92 -3.82 4.18 6.54
CA THR A 92 -2.90 3.04 6.66
C THR A 92 -2.09 3.10 7.94
N LEU A 93 -1.49 4.25 8.25
CA LEU A 93 -0.72 4.43 9.49
C LEU A 93 -1.58 4.20 10.73
N ARG A 94 -2.78 4.79 10.76
CA ARG A 94 -3.73 4.61 11.86
C ARG A 94 -4.16 3.17 12.05
N LEU A 95 -4.48 2.46 10.95
CA LEU A 95 -4.97 1.08 10.98
C LEU A 95 -3.87 0.07 11.34
N THR A 96 -2.62 0.32 10.94
CA THR A 96 -1.49 -0.55 11.26
C THR A 96 -0.91 -0.30 12.65
N THR A 97 -1.08 0.90 13.23
CA THR A 97 -0.56 1.24 14.56
C THR A 97 -0.89 0.20 15.65
N PRO A 98 -2.10 -0.38 15.78
CA PRO A 98 -2.38 -1.39 16.81
C PRO A 98 -1.91 -2.80 16.45
N LEU A 99 -1.50 -3.05 15.20
CA LEU A 99 -1.09 -4.37 14.74
C LEU A 99 0.31 -4.74 15.26
N ARG A 100 0.68 -6.01 15.16
CA ARG A 100 2.02 -6.48 15.52
C ARG A 100 3.08 -5.84 14.63
N PHE A 101 2.86 -5.86 13.31
CA PHE A 101 3.73 -5.18 12.35
C PHE A 101 3.13 -3.82 12.00
N HIS A 102 3.86 -2.75 12.25
CA HIS A 102 3.39 -1.40 11.96
C HIS A 102 4.53 -0.52 11.46
N PHE A 103 4.17 0.54 10.74
CA PHE A 103 5.13 1.50 10.22
C PHE A 103 5.63 2.42 11.32
N ALA A 104 6.93 2.70 11.30
CA ALA A 104 7.62 3.61 12.19
C ALA A 104 8.72 4.39 11.47
N ASN A 105 9.12 5.52 12.02
CA ASN A 105 10.19 6.37 11.49
C ASN A 105 10.94 7.08 12.62
N ASN A 106 12.16 7.54 12.32
CA ASN A 106 12.88 8.44 13.23
C ASN A 106 12.29 9.87 13.17
N PRO A 107 12.54 10.73 14.19
CA PRO A 107 11.99 12.08 14.25
C PRO A 107 12.29 12.94 13.01
N ASP A 108 13.47 12.77 12.42
CA ASP A 108 13.91 13.54 11.25
C ASP A 108 13.34 13.01 9.93
N MET A 109 12.55 11.92 9.96
CA MET A 109 11.97 11.27 8.79
C MET A 109 13.01 10.91 7.71
N THR A 110 14.19 10.51 8.12
CA THR A 110 15.29 10.05 7.26
C THR A 110 15.40 8.53 7.23
N GLN A 111 14.85 7.86 8.24
CA GLN A 111 14.80 6.41 8.36
C GLN A 111 13.38 5.95 8.62
N PHE A 112 12.94 4.94 7.90
CA PHE A 112 11.62 4.36 7.96
C PHE A 112 11.74 2.85 8.10
N TRP A 113 10.90 2.23 8.95
CA TRP A 113 10.93 0.79 9.14
C TRP A 113 9.55 0.22 9.44
N ILE A 114 9.46 -1.10 9.36
CA ILE A 114 8.37 -1.86 9.93
C ILE A 114 8.83 -2.39 11.27
N GLU A 115 8.15 -2.02 12.36
CA GLU A 115 8.46 -2.48 13.70
C GLU A 115 7.64 -3.72 14.05
N ASP A 116 8.29 -4.72 14.65
CA ASP A 116 7.62 -5.88 15.25
C ASP A 116 7.43 -5.63 16.75
N ARG A 117 6.19 -5.49 17.21
CA ARG A 117 5.86 -5.31 18.65
C ARG A 117 6.32 -6.47 19.52
N ALA A 118 6.52 -7.67 18.97
CA ALA A 118 7.07 -8.80 19.69
C ALA A 118 8.60 -8.71 19.86
N GLN A 119 9.27 -7.79 19.14
CA GLN A 119 10.72 -7.63 19.15
C GLN A 119 11.11 -6.13 19.14
N LEU A 120 10.59 -5.38 20.10
CA LEU A 120 10.80 -3.93 20.20
C LEU A 120 12.29 -3.56 20.15
N GLY A 121 12.59 -2.49 19.42
CA GLY A 121 13.94 -1.96 19.23
C GLY A 121 14.75 -2.66 18.13
N LYS A 122 14.21 -3.68 17.50
CA LYS A 122 14.83 -4.35 16.36
C LYS A 122 14.35 -3.68 15.05
N GLN A 123 15.28 -3.03 14.37
CA GLN A 123 14.99 -2.32 13.11
C GLN A 123 15.44 -3.17 11.91
N GLU A 124 14.92 -4.36 11.81
CA GLU A 124 15.36 -5.35 10.81
C GLU A 124 14.87 -5.00 9.40
N TRP A 125 13.68 -4.39 9.31
CA TRP A 125 13.02 -4.03 8.05
C TRP A 125 13.05 -2.53 7.84
N MET A 126 14.25 -1.98 7.72
CA MET A 126 14.51 -0.55 7.65
C MET A 126 14.96 -0.10 6.26
N LEU A 127 14.51 1.10 5.89
CA LEU A 127 14.98 1.86 4.76
C LEU A 127 15.58 3.19 5.23
N ASP A 128 16.82 3.46 4.84
CA ASP A 128 17.47 4.75 5.00
C ASP A 128 17.34 5.56 3.70
N ARG A 129 16.72 6.74 3.77
CA ARG A 129 16.50 7.59 2.58
C ARG A 129 17.80 8.08 1.95
N GLY A 130 18.82 8.31 2.75
CA GLY A 130 20.13 8.69 2.24
C GLY A 130 20.77 7.57 1.41
N VAL A 131 20.60 6.31 1.83
CA VAL A 131 21.02 5.15 1.04
C VAL A 131 20.18 5.05 -0.23
N GLN A 132 18.86 5.15 -0.11
CA GLN A 132 17.94 5.10 -1.26
C GLN A 132 18.29 6.12 -2.33
N GLN A 133 18.63 7.36 -1.94
CA GLN A 133 18.95 8.44 -2.89
C GLN A 133 20.32 8.28 -3.57
N ARG A 134 21.27 7.64 -2.88
CA ARG A 134 22.64 7.46 -3.42
C ARG A 134 22.81 6.21 -4.24
N THR A 135 21.98 5.19 -4.00
CA THR A 135 22.12 3.89 -4.64
C THR A 135 20.87 3.58 -5.47
N GLY A 136 21.05 3.13 -6.71
CA GLY A 136 19.94 2.63 -7.53
C GLY A 136 19.44 1.26 -7.08
N THR A 137 20.08 0.64 -6.06
CA THR A 137 19.76 -0.71 -5.58
C THR A 137 19.66 -0.71 -4.06
N TYR A 138 18.50 -1.10 -3.52
CA TYR A 138 18.25 -1.18 -2.08
C TYR A 138 17.12 -2.17 -1.78
N LYS A 139 17.05 -2.64 -0.53
CA LYS A 139 15.90 -3.42 -0.05
C LYS A 139 14.75 -2.49 0.33
N ASN A 140 13.54 -2.90 0.02
CA ASN A 140 12.32 -2.23 0.44
C ASN A 140 11.39 -3.25 1.11
N TYR A 141 10.55 -2.76 1.99
CA TYR A 141 9.65 -3.60 2.77
C TYR A 141 8.23 -3.09 2.68
N ALA A 142 7.26 -4.00 2.81
CA ALA A 142 5.85 -3.69 2.73
C ALA A 142 5.04 -4.51 3.74
N ILE A 143 3.89 -3.98 4.11
CA ILE A 143 2.86 -4.71 4.86
C ILE A 143 1.72 -5.05 3.91
N VAL A 144 1.36 -6.32 3.89
CA VAL A 144 0.07 -6.81 3.40
C VAL A 144 -0.69 -7.36 4.58
N ALA A 145 -1.88 -6.81 4.85
CA ALA A 145 -2.70 -7.28 5.96
C ALA A 145 -4.17 -7.39 5.56
N ARG A 146 -4.89 -8.32 6.18
CA ARG A 146 -6.34 -8.43 6.12
C ARG A 146 -6.86 -8.73 7.52
N PHE A 147 -7.66 -7.84 8.07
CA PHE A 147 -8.21 -7.96 9.42
C PHE A 147 -9.54 -7.25 9.53
N ILE A 148 -10.31 -7.56 10.59
CA ILE A 148 -11.50 -6.79 10.96
C ILE A 148 -11.05 -5.60 11.80
N ASP A 149 -11.28 -4.38 11.29
CA ASP A 149 -11.01 -3.15 12.04
C ASP A 149 -12.10 -2.95 13.13
N PRO A 150 -11.72 -2.86 14.40
CA PRO A 150 -12.68 -2.74 15.50
C PRO A 150 -13.46 -1.41 15.50
N ASN A 151 -13.02 -0.39 14.78
CA ASN A 151 -13.72 0.90 14.69
C ASN A 151 -14.83 0.92 13.65
N THR A 152 -14.69 0.10 12.62
CA THR A 152 -15.64 0.02 11.50
C THR A 152 -16.46 -1.27 11.50
N ASP A 153 -15.99 -2.31 12.20
CA ASP A 153 -16.50 -3.69 12.14
C ASP A 153 -16.50 -4.24 10.70
N GLN A 154 -15.55 -3.78 9.90
CA GLN A 154 -15.39 -4.18 8.51
C GLN A 154 -13.99 -4.72 8.25
N PHE A 155 -13.85 -5.53 7.21
CA PHE A 155 -12.53 -5.94 6.74
C PHE A 155 -11.74 -4.75 6.19
N ALA A 156 -10.55 -4.55 6.74
CA ALA A 156 -9.52 -3.70 6.20
C ALA A 156 -8.46 -4.57 5.50
N VAL A 157 -8.09 -4.19 4.29
CA VAL A 157 -6.96 -4.77 3.56
C VAL A 157 -5.91 -3.69 3.36
N ILE A 158 -4.70 -3.94 3.86
CA ILE A 158 -3.56 -3.02 3.72
C ILE A 158 -2.64 -3.52 2.60
N VAL A 159 -2.23 -2.61 1.73
CA VAL A 159 -1.28 -2.83 0.64
C VAL A 159 -0.32 -1.65 0.64
N ALA A 160 0.75 -1.74 1.42
CA ALA A 160 1.54 -0.56 1.72
C ALA A 160 3.04 -0.88 1.83
N GLY A 161 3.87 -0.14 1.11
CA GLY A 161 5.32 -0.24 1.15
C GLY A 161 5.99 0.99 1.76
N ILE A 162 7.15 0.83 2.39
CA ILE A 162 7.89 1.93 3.03
C ILE A 162 8.21 3.04 2.01
N ALA A 163 8.60 2.67 0.79
CA ALA A 163 8.99 3.60 -0.27
C ALA A 163 8.60 3.05 -1.64
N ARG A 164 9.02 3.78 -2.69
CA ARG A 164 8.79 3.44 -4.10
C ARG A 164 9.05 1.96 -4.38
N GLY A 165 8.15 1.34 -5.12
CA GLY A 165 8.20 -0.08 -5.49
C GLY A 165 7.75 -1.04 -4.39
N GLY A 166 7.75 -0.65 -3.11
CA GLY A 166 7.25 -1.50 -2.02
C GLY A 166 5.76 -1.74 -2.11
N THR A 167 4.97 -0.67 -2.31
CA THR A 167 3.52 -0.76 -2.51
C THR A 167 3.19 -1.58 -3.77
N GLY A 168 3.94 -1.37 -4.86
CA GLY A 168 3.82 -2.16 -6.08
C GLY A 168 4.02 -3.65 -5.86
N ALA A 169 5.12 -4.01 -5.19
CA ALA A 169 5.44 -5.40 -4.84
C ALA A 169 4.37 -6.05 -3.94
N ALA A 170 3.80 -5.29 -2.99
CA ALA A 170 2.68 -5.75 -2.16
C ALA A 170 1.43 -6.03 -3.00
N GLY A 171 1.13 -5.18 -3.97
CA GLY A 171 0.02 -5.37 -4.91
C GLY A 171 0.22 -6.60 -5.79
N GLU A 172 1.42 -6.81 -6.33
CA GLU A 172 1.77 -8.00 -7.11
C GLU A 172 1.63 -9.28 -6.29
N PHE A 173 2.08 -9.27 -5.03
CA PHE A 173 1.95 -10.39 -4.12
C PHE A 173 0.49 -10.82 -3.94
N LEU A 174 -0.42 -9.86 -3.77
CA LEU A 174 -1.83 -10.14 -3.51
C LEU A 174 -2.60 -10.74 -4.69
N VAL A 175 -2.15 -10.50 -5.91
CA VAL A 175 -2.86 -11.01 -7.11
C VAL A 175 -2.22 -12.26 -7.70
N ASP A 176 -1.04 -12.67 -7.21
CA ASP A 176 -0.37 -13.89 -7.64
C ASP A 176 -0.77 -15.08 -6.76
N ALA A 177 -1.54 -16.01 -7.34
CA ALA A 177 -2.01 -17.20 -6.65
C ALA A 177 -0.87 -18.09 -6.11
N ASN A 178 0.27 -18.15 -6.80
CA ASN A 178 1.41 -18.95 -6.36
C ASN A 178 2.01 -18.36 -5.09
N ARG A 179 2.15 -17.04 -5.03
CA ARG A 179 2.65 -16.33 -3.85
C ARG A 179 1.69 -16.42 -2.66
N LEU A 180 0.40 -16.32 -2.91
CA LEU A 180 -0.60 -16.54 -1.86
C LEU A 180 -0.54 -17.98 -1.31
N ASN A 181 -0.24 -18.97 -2.15
CA ASN A 181 -0.05 -20.34 -1.71
C ASN A 181 1.20 -20.53 -0.84
N GLU A 182 2.26 -19.70 -1.03
CA GLU A 182 3.43 -19.71 -0.17
C GLU A 182 3.10 -19.40 1.30
N ILE A 183 2.05 -18.60 1.55
CA ILE A 183 1.57 -18.27 2.90
C ILE A 183 1.29 -19.56 3.70
N ALA A 184 0.71 -20.58 3.06
CA ALA A 184 0.36 -21.85 3.71
C ALA A 184 1.57 -22.55 4.36
N ASN A 185 2.80 -22.26 3.92
CA ASN A 185 4.02 -22.81 4.50
C ASN A 185 4.41 -22.14 5.83
N HIS A 186 3.80 -20.99 6.16
CA HIS A 186 4.17 -20.16 7.31
C HIS A 186 3.06 -20.06 8.37
N VAL A 187 1.85 -20.59 8.09
CA VAL A 187 0.65 -20.31 8.89
C VAL A 187 -0.21 -21.57 9.09
N PRO A 188 -1.12 -21.57 10.10
CA PRO A 188 -2.12 -22.63 10.27
C PRO A 188 -3.01 -22.79 9.04
N LYS A 189 -3.53 -24.00 8.83
CA LYS A 189 -4.38 -24.33 7.65
C LYS A 189 -5.65 -23.49 7.53
N ASP A 190 -6.14 -22.94 8.64
CA ASP A 190 -7.36 -22.13 8.73
C ASP A 190 -7.10 -20.60 8.63
N TRP A 191 -5.88 -20.19 8.24
CA TRP A 191 -5.46 -18.79 8.17
C TRP A 191 -6.39 -17.89 7.34
N ASN A 192 -7.01 -18.46 6.31
CA ASN A 192 -7.91 -17.73 5.42
C ASN A 192 -9.20 -17.24 6.11
N ARG A 193 -9.51 -17.78 7.30
CA ARG A 193 -10.65 -17.38 8.15
C ARG A 193 -10.27 -16.48 9.32
N LYS A 194 -8.96 -16.19 9.49
CA LYS A 194 -8.38 -15.40 10.56
C LYS A 194 -7.87 -14.07 10.04
N ASN A 195 -7.59 -13.17 10.95
CA ASN A 195 -6.82 -11.98 10.62
C ASN A 195 -5.38 -12.38 10.28
N ILE A 196 -4.77 -11.68 9.35
CA ILE A 196 -3.39 -11.95 8.92
C ILE A 196 -2.68 -10.66 8.59
N GLU A 197 -1.43 -10.58 8.95
CA GLU A 197 -0.48 -9.55 8.49
C GLU A 197 0.84 -10.21 8.04
N ILE A 198 1.42 -9.67 7.00
CA ILE A 198 2.59 -10.21 6.33
C ILE A 198 3.55 -9.05 6.10
N VAL A 199 4.81 -9.23 6.50
CA VAL A 199 5.90 -8.37 6.05
C VAL A 199 6.52 -8.97 4.81
N LEU A 200 6.63 -8.17 3.76
CA LEU A 200 7.27 -8.51 2.51
C LEU A 200 8.61 -7.77 2.38
N GLU A 201 9.62 -8.45 1.84
CA GLU A 201 10.87 -7.87 1.39
C GLU A 201 10.92 -7.90 -0.14
N THR A 202 11.35 -6.82 -0.77
CA THR A 202 11.66 -6.76 -2.19
C THR A 202 12.97 -6.04 -2.45
N GLN A 203 13.70 -6.44 -3.49
CA GLN A 203 14.88 -5.73 -3.95
C GLN A 203 14.48 -4.71 -5.00
N ILE A 204 14.85 -3.43 -4.80
CA ILE A 204 14.71 -2.40 -5.82
C ILE A 204 16.00 -2.30 -6.61
N ILE A 205 15.91 -2.32 -7.93
CA ILE A 205 17.03 -2.17 -8.87
C ILE A 205 16.60 -1.13 -9.91
N GLU A 206 17.32 -0.02 -9.98
CA GLU A 206 17.03 1.09 -10.92
C GLU A 206 15.56 1.54 -10.88
N GLY A 207 15.00 1.64 -9.66
CA GLY A 207 13.62 2.07 -9.43
C GLY A 207 12.55 1.00 -9.71
N ARG A 208 12.92 -0.22 -10.09
CA ARG A 208 11.99 -1.32 -10.34
C ARG A 208 12.03 -2.32 -9.19
N SER A 209 10.87 -2.78 -8.73
CA SER A 209 10.76 -3.83 -7.74
C SER A 209 11.03 -5.20 -8.34
N GLY A 210 11.85 -5.98 -7.65
CA GLY A 210 11.98 -7.41 -7.88
C GLY A 210 10.82 -8.18 -7.22
N PRO A 211 10.80 -9.51 -7.38
CA PRO A 211 9.74 -10.34 -6.82
C PRO A 211 9.71 -10.24 -5.28
N PRO A 212 8.54 -9.99 -4.69
CA PRO A 212 8.39 -9.93 -3.24
C PRO A 212 8.60 -11.30 -2.58
N ARG A 213 9.17 -11.30 -1.38
CA ARG A 213 9.38 -12.49 -0.55
C ARG A 213 8.75 -12.26 0.83
N ILE A 214 8.20 -13.33 1.42
CA ILE A 214 7.68 -13.27 2.79
C ILE A 214 8.85 -13.17 3.75
N ALA A 215 8.92 -12.10 4.54
CA ALA A 215 9.90 -11.89 5.61
C ALA A 215 9.34 -12.31 6.97
N ALA A 216 8.06 -12.04 7.23
CA ALA A 216 7.39 -12.46 8.46
C ALA A 216 5.87 -12.60 8.23
N VAL A 217 5.22 -13.40 9.05
CA VAL A 217 3.76 -13.58 9.05
C VAL A 217 3.25 -13.64 10.48
N HIS A 218 2.09 -13.03 10.70
CA HIS A 218 1.35 -13.14 11.95
C HIS A 218 -0.14 -13.39 11.63
N VAL A 219 -0.74 -14.32 12.39
CA VAL A 219 -2.14 -14.73 12.26
C VAL A 219 -2.78 -14.74 13.63
N TRP A 220 -3.98 -14.14 13.78
CA TRP A 220 -4.72 -14.07 15.05
C TRP A 220 -6.24 -14.18 14.91
#